data_dc330af6623a172a7f690a25ac46446b
#
_entry.id   dc330af6623a172a7f690a25ac46446b
#
_cell.length_a   1.000
_cell.length_b   1.000
_cell.length_c   1.000
_cell.angle_alpha   90.00
_cell.angle_beta   90.00
_cell.angle_gamma   90.00
#
_symmetry.space_group_name_H-M   'P 1'
#
loop_
_entity.id
_entity.type
_entity.pdbx_description
1 polymer ?
#
loop_
_entity_poly.entity_id
_entity_poly.type
_entity_poly.pdbx_seq_one_letter_code
_entity_poly.pdbx_strand_id
1 'polypeptide(L)'
;WPVRVMGPPPEIRTGCDLVIEFPLIEELHLVRALTAAGIAPLQVVPVSGPLLAPVDLYQTTDFGDHLMVRAANMKITVAKGDLRIVNVSGGGCPDVPWLASQLVGCTLDTAPNPRGIGHTLCGYALALAFEEIERQCSA
;
A
#
# COMPACT_ATOMS: atom_id res chain seq x y z
N TRP A 1 2.74 -23.21 8.45
CA TRP A 1 2.02 -22.02 8.88
C TRP A 1 0.54 -22.35 9.12
N PRO A 2 0.02 -22.07 10.30
CA PRO A 2 -1.38 -22.27 10.57
C PRO A 2 -2.23 -21.17 9.93
N VAL A 3 -3.20 -21.57 9.12
CA VAL A 3 -4.23 -20.68 8.60
C VAL A 3 -5.41 -20.78 9.58
N ARG A 4 -5.86 -19.64 10.08
CA ARG A 4 -7.04 -19.58 10.93
C ARG A 4 -8.27 -19.24 10.11
N VAL A 5 -9.32 -20.01 10.29
CA VAL A 5 -10.60 -19.79 9.63
C VAL A 5 -11.60 -19.35 10.70
N MET A 6 -12.24 -18.22 10.49
CA MET A 6 -13.11 -17.58 11.46
C MET A 6 -14.36 -17.03 10.78
N GLY A 7 -15.42 -16.84 11.56
CA GLY A 7 -16.54 -16.05 11.12
C GLY A 7 -16.14 -14.58 10.93
N PRO A 8 -16.89 -13.81 10.12
CA PRO A 8 -16.54 -12.42 9.85
C PRO A 8 -16.64 -11.58 11.12
N PRO A 9 -15.59 -10.81 11.49
CA PRO A 9 -15.69 -9.86 12.58
C PRO A 9 -16.57 -8.66 12.19
N PRO A 10 -17.08 -7.88 13.17
CA PRO A 10 -17.98 -6.76 12.87
C PRO A 10 -17.40 -5.73 11.91
N GLU A 11 -16.08 -5.57 11.86
CA GLU A 11 -15.38 -4.63 11.01
C GLU A 11 -15.26 -5.10 9.55
N ILE A 12 -15.32 -6.42 9.34
CA ILE A 12 -15.24 -7.02 8.01
C ILE A 12 -16.50 -7.86 7.84
N ARG A 13 -17.57 -7.24 7.24
CA ARG A 13 -18.80 -7.85 7.38
C ARG A 13 -19.69 -7.88 6.26
N THR A 14 -20.43 -7.33 5.86
CA THR A 14 -21.47 -7.31 4.83
C THR A 14 -21.15 -8.14 3.58
N GLY A 15 -21.71 -9.32 3.49
CA GLY A 15 -21.52 -10.23 2.38
C GLY A 15 -20.28 -11.12 2.50
N CYS A 16 -19.66 -11.13 3.66
CA CYS A 16 -18.52 -11.99 3.93
C CYS A 16 -18.96 -13.20 4.76
N ASP A 17 -18.89 -14.40 4.19
CA ASP A 17 -19.28 -15.64 4.84
C ASP A 17 -18.12 -16.36 5.52
N LEU A 18 -16.92 -16.05 5.12
CA LEU A 18 -15.70 -16.72 5.58
C LEU A 18 -14.56 -15.74 5.69
N VAL A 19 -13.85 -15.78 6.79
CA VAL A 19 -12.63 -15.00 7.00
C VAL A 19 -11.48 -15.96 7.27
N ILE A 20 -10.38 -15.78 6.55
CA ILE A 20 -9.18 -16.60 6.68
C ILE A 20 -8.01 -15.68 7.01
N GLU A 21 -7.34 -15.94 8.13
CA GLU A 21 -6.08 -15.29 8.46
C GLU A 21 -4.91 -16.08 7.87
N PHE A 22 -4.02 -15.41 7.17
CA PHE A 22 -2.87 -16.05 6.55
C PHE A 22 -1.69 -15.06 6.44
N PRO A 23 -0.43 -15.55 6.32
CA PRO A 23 0.70 -14.67 6.06
C PRO A 23 0.63 -14.11 4.64
N LEU A 24 1.00 -12.85 4.47
CA LEU A 24 0.94 -12.18 3.18
C LEU A 24 1.70 -12.90 2.07
N ILE A 25 2.80 -13.56 2.41
CA ILE A 25 3.60 -14.33 1.45
C ILE A 25 2.83 -15.49 0.82
N GLU A 26 1.80 -15.98 1.48
CA GLU A 26 0.96 -17.10 1.00
C GLU A 26 -0.27 -16.62 0.22
N GLU A 27 -0.46 -15.30 0.09
CA GLU A 27 -1.66 -14.74 -0.54
C GLU A 27 -1.94 -15.34 -1.92
N LEU A 28 -0.94 -15.38 -2.79
CA LEU A 28 -1.12 -15.85 -4.16
C LEU A 28 -1.55 -17.32 -4.20
N HIS A 29 -0.92 -18.15 -3.38
CA HIS A 29 -1.25 -19.57 -3.32
C HIS A 29 -2.64 -19.80 -2.76
N LEU A 30 -3.00 -19.07 -1.71
CA LEU A 30 -4.31 -19.18 -1.08
C LEU A 30 -5.42 -18.69 -2.02
N VAL A 31 -5.25 -17.55 -2.65
CA VAL A 31 -6.23 -17.00 -3.61
C VAL A 31 -6.44 -17.98 -4.78
N ARG A 32 -5.38 -18.54 -5.32
CA ARG A 32 -5.48 -19.52 -6.40
C ARG A 32 -6.22 -20.79 -5.95
N ALA A 33 -5.89 -21.29 -4.77
CA ALA A 33 -6.54 -22.50 -4.23
C ALA A 33 -8.04 -22.27 -3.99
N LEU A 34 -8.40 -21.13 -3.39
CA LEU A 34 -9.79 -20.79 -3.12
C LEU A 34 -10.58 -20.56 -4.41
N THR A 35 -10.00 -19.90 -5.38
CA THR A 35 -10.62 -19.69 -6.69
C THR A 35 -10.85 -21.04 -7.41
N ALA A 36 -9.86 -21.93 -7.38
CA ALA A 36 -9.99 -23.27 -7.95
C ALA A 36 -11.07 -24.10 -7.25
N ALA A 37 -11.32 -23.86 -5.97
CA ALA A 37 -12.39 -24.49 -5.21
C ALA A 37 -13.78 -23.84 -5.43
N GLY A 38 -13.87 -22.84 -6.29
CA GLY A 38 -15.13 -22.16 -6.61
C GLY A 38 -15.56 -21.11 -5.60
N ILE A 39 -14.66 -20.68 -4.74
CA ILE A 39 -14.96 -19.62 -3.74
C ILE A 39 -14.66 -18.27 -4.37
N ALA A 40 -15.72 -17.51 -4.63
CA ALA A 40 -15.63 -16.16 -5.20
C ALA A 40 -16.90 -15.36 -4.80
N PRO A 41 -16.83 -14.04 -4.71
CA PRO A 41 -15.64 -13.19 -4.87
C PRO A 41 -14.71 -13.27 -3.66
N LEU A 42 -13.44 -12.98 -3.88
CA LEU A 42 -12.44 -12.91 -2.84
C LEU A 42 -12.03 -11.46 -2.59
N GLN A 43 -11.91 -11.12 -1.32
CA GLN A 43 -11.40 -9.82 -0.90
C GLN A 43 -10.25 -10.04 0.07
N VAL A 44 -9.08 -9.51 -0.26
CA VAL A 44 -7.92 -9.53 0.62
C VAL A 44 -7.82 -8.18 1.32
N VAL A 45 -7.84 -8.21 2.64
CA VAL A 45 -7.76 -7.00 3.46
C VAL A 45 -6.61 -7.15 4.44
N PRO A 46 -5.64 -6.22 4.46
CA PRO A 46 -4.60 -6.26 5.47
C PRO A 46 -5.20 -5.94 6.85
N VAL A 47 -4.82 -6.75 7.83
CA VAL A 47 -5.25 -6.58 9.21
C VAL A 47 -4.05 -6.69 10.15
N SER A 48 -4.17 -6.13 11.35
CA SER A 48 -3.15 -6.23 12.39
C SER A 48 -3.62 -7.14 13.52
N GLY A 49 -2.64 -7.70 14.24
CA GLY A 49 -2.92 -8.57 15.37
C GLY A 49 -3.73 -9.79 14.98
N PRO A 50 -4.61 -10.27 15.84
CA PRO A 50 -5.39 -11.47 15.58
C PRO A 50 -6.62 -11.18 14.72
N LEU A 51 -6.44 -10.72 13.50
CA LEU A 51 -7.47 -10.62 12.46
C LEU A 51 -8.67 -9.73 12.81
N LEU A 52 -8.53 -8.73 13.61
CA LEU A 52 -9.70 -8.00 14.09
C LEU A 52 -9.78 -6.55 13.66
N ALA A 53 -8.66 -5.94 13.34
CA ALA A 53 -8.62 -4.54 12.95
C ALA A 53 -7.88 -4.37 11.64
N PRO A 54 -8.39 -3.57 10.70
CA PRO A 54 -7.64 -3.19 9.50
C PRO A 54 -6.31 -2.55 9.89
N VAL A 55 -5.26 -2.90 9.18
CA VAL A 55 -3.98 -2.18 9.29
C VAL A 55 -4.13 -0.86 8.58
N ASP A 56 -3.66 0.21 9.19
CA ASP A 56 -3.59 1.50 8.51
C ASP A 56 -2.73 1.35 7.25
N LEU A 57 -3.33 1.63 6.11
CA LEU A 57 -2.64 1.54 4.84
C LEU A 57 -1.47 2.52 4.78
N TYR A 58 -1.65 3.69 5.37
CA TYR A 58 -0.67 4.76 5.34
C TYR A 58 -0.07 5.02 6.71
N GLN A 59 1.22 5.28 6.72
CA GLN A 59 1.93 5.77 7.88
C GLN A 59 2.59 7.09 7.51
N THR A 60 2.30 8.14 8.27
CA THR A 60 2.85 9.47 8.04
C THR A 60 3.84 9.81 9.14
N THR A 61 5.01 10.29 8.75
CA THR A 61 6.04 10.77 9.67
C THR A 61 6.37 12.21 9.34
N ASP A 62 6.26 13.07 10.34
CA ASP A 62 6.60 14.48 10.23
C ASP A 62 8.00 14.69 10.79
N PHE A 63 8.92 15.15 9.94
CA PHE A 63 10.30 15.46 10.33
C PHE A 63 10.55 16.96 10.51
N GLY A 64 9.51 17.76 10.69
CA GLY A 64 9.63 19.22 10.75
C GLY A 64 9.57 19.83 9.36
N ASP A 65 10.70 19.94 8.68
CA ASP A 65 10.76 20.51 7.33
C ASP A 65 10.34 19.54 6.22
N HIS A 66 10.20 18.27 6.54
CA HIS A 66 9.85 17.22 5.59
C HIS A 66 8.67 16.39 6.09
N LEU A 67 7.90 15.89 5.15
CA LEU A 67 6.80 14.97 5.42
C LEU A 67 7.05 13.68 4.64
N MET A 68 6.92 12.56 5.31
CA MET A 68 7.06 11.24 4.68
C MET A 68 5.76 10.47 4.83
N VAL A 69 5.30 9.87 3.73
CA VAL A 69 4.19 8.92 3.73
C VAL A 69 4.71 7.56 3.28
N ARG A 70 4.33 6.55 4.03
CA ARG A 70 4.58 5.16 3.69
C ARG A 70 3.25 4.49 3.34
N ALA A 71 3.26 3.72 2.25
CA ALA A 71 2.20 2.78 1.91
C ALA A 71 2.87 1.41 1.66
N ALA A 72 2.47 0.40 2.41
CA ALA A 72 3.13 -0.91 2.41
C ALA A 72 4.65 -0.76 2.62
N ASN A 73 5.46 -1.17 1.65
CA ASN A 73 6.90 -1.09 1.72
C ASN A 73 7.51 0.12 0.99
N MET A 74 6.67 0.99 0.43
CA MET A 74 7.15 2.17 -0.31
C MET A 74 6.95 3.45 0.50
N LYS A 75 7.92 4.35 0.38
CA LYS A 75 7.93 5.63 1.09
C LYS A 75 8.22 6.75 0.10
N ILE A 76 7.52 7.85 0.26
CA ILE A 76 7.81 9.10 -0.43
C ILE A 76 7.99 10.22 0.59
N THR A 77 8.98 11.06 0.38
CA THR A 77 9.27 12.19 1.28
C THR A 77 9.30 13.47 0.48
N VAL A 78 8.62 14.48 0.98
CA VAL A 78 8.60 15.82 0.39
C VAL A 78 9.13 16.87 1.36
N ALA A 79 9.75 17.89 0.83
CA ALA A 79 10.05 19.11 1.56
C ALA A 79 8.77 19.94 1.66
N LYS A 80 8.42 20.38 2.86
CA LYS A 80 7.16 21.13 3.08
C LYS A 80 7.14 22.51 2.47
N GLY A 81 8.31 23.11 2.28
CA GLY A 81 8.40 24.49 1.81
C GLY A 81 7.95 24.68 0.37
N ASP A 82 8.33 23.76 -0.51
CA ASP A 82 8.03 23.84 -1.95
C ASP A 82 7.37 22.57 -2.49
N LEU A 83 7.03 21.63 -1.63
CA LEU A 83 6.45 20.33 -1.96
C LEU A 83 7.29 19.50 -2.94
N ARG A 84 8.59 19.69 -2.90
CA ARG A 84 9.53 18.96 -3.73
C ARG A 84 9.76 17.56 -3.17
N ILE A 85 9.67 16.57 -4.04
CA ILE A 85 9.97 15.18 -3.69
C ILE A 85 11.48 15.05 -3.53
N VAL A 86 11.92 14.75 -2.31
CA VAL A 86 13.34 14.65 -1.97
C VAL A 86 13.83 13.22 -1.86
N ASN A 87 12.91 12.29 -1.64
CA ASN A 87 13.29 10.87 -1.54
C ASN A 87 12.12 9.94 -1.89
N VAL A 88 12.47 8.85 -2.55
CA VAL A 88 11.61 7.69 -2.78
C VAL A 88 12.41 6.48 -2.36
N SER A 89 11.88 5.65 -1.49
CA SER A 89 12.60 4.49 -0.96
C SER A 89 11.67 3.32 -0.67
N GLY A 90 12.28 2.17 -0.49
CA GLY A 90 11.59 0.93 -0.17
C GLY A 90 11.42 0.03 -1.38
N GLY A 91 10.85 -1.16 -1.13
CA GLY A 91 10.61 -2.14 -2.16
C GLY A 91 11.88 -2.77 -2.72
N GLY A 92 11.70 -3.76 -3.56
CA GLY A 92 12.78 -4.46 -4.25
C GLY A 92 12.40 -4.77 -5.69
N CYS A 93 11.30 -4.21 -6.18
CA CYS A 93 10.85 -4.41 -7.55
C CYS A 93 11.76 -3.69 -8.55
N PRO A 94 11.93 -4.24 -9.76
CA PRO A 94 12.91 -3.73 -10.73
C PRO A 94 12.66 -2.31 -11.22
N ASP A 95 11.41 -1.84 -11.21
CA ASP A 95 11.06 -0.51 -11.69
C ASP A 95 11.24 0.60 -10.65
N VAL A 96 11.48 0.26 -9.38
CA VAL A 96 11.61 1.25 -8.30
C VAL A 96 12.73 2.27 -8.54
N PRO A 97 13.96 1.90 -8.93
CA PRO A 97 15.00 2.89 -9.21
C PRO A 97 14.62 3.86 -10.33
N TRP A 98 13.95 3.35 -11.36
CA TRP A 98 13.49 4.19 -12.46
C TRP A 98 12.38 5.13 -12.00
N LEU A 99 11.38 4.63 -11.26
CA LEU A 99 10.32 5.47 -10.70
C LEU A 99 10.88 6.57 -9.81
N ALA A 100 11.84 6.24 -8.95
CA ALA A 100 12.51 7.23 -8.12
C ALA A 100 13.19 8.32 -8.98
N SER A 101 13.82 7.95 -10.08
CA SER A 101 14.47 8.91 -10.99
C SER A 101 13.47 9.83 -11.68
N GLN A 102 12.23 9.40 -11.87
CA GLN A 102 11.17 10.22 -12.45
C GLN A 102 10.55 11.19 -11.46
N LEU A 103 10.62 10.89 -10.18
CA LEU A 103 9.92 11.63 -9.13
C LEU A 103 10.82 12.58 -8.37
N VAL A 104 11.98 12.11 -7.93
CA VAL A 104 12.89 12.90 -7.09
C VAL A 104 13.36 14.16 -7.82
N GLY A 105 13.19 15.31 -7.17
CA GLY A 105 13.50 16.60 -7.73
C GLY A 105 12.30 17.33 -8.34
N CYS A 106 11.22 16.62 -8.65
CA CYS A 106 9.97 17.24 -9.07
C CYS A 106 9.16 17.74 -7.86
N THR A 107 8.30 18.68 -8.06
CA THR A 107 7.28 19.05 -7.07
C THR A 107 6.07 18.12 -7.24
N LEU A 108 5.24 18.00 -6.21
CA LEU A 108 4.09 17.09 -6.26
C LEU A 108 3.15 17.38 -7.44
N ASP A 109 2.97 18.65 -7.76
CA ASP A 109 2.08 19.09 -8.85
C ASP A 109 2.65 18.83 -10.25
N THR A 110 3.98 18.67 -10.38
CA THR A 110 4.64 18.43 -11.67
C THR A 110 5.09 16.99 -11.87
N ALA A 111 5.19 16.23 -10.80
CA ALA A 111 5.64 14.84 -10.85
C ALA A 111 4.60 13.95 -11.55
N PRO A 112 5.04 12.99 -12.37
CA PRO A 112 4.11 12.02 -12.92
C PRO A 112 3.59 11.11 -11.81
N ASN A 113 2.27 10.82 -11.82
CA ASN A 113 1.71 9.89 -10.85
C ASN A 113 2.25 8.46 -11.13
N PRO A 114 2.85 7.79 -10.15
CA PRO A 114 3.39 6.44 -10.33
C PRO A 114 2.36 5.42 -10.82
N ARG A 115 1.07 5.68 -10.60
CA ARG A 115 -0.02 4.81 -11.08
C ARG A 115 0.00 4.66 -12.60
N GLY A 116 0.37 5.70 -13.32
CA GLY A 116 0.40 5.69 -14.78
C GLY A 116 1.70 5.14 -15.40
N ILE A 117 2.76 5.05 -14.60
CA ILE A 117 4.09 4.71 -15.13
C ILE A 117 4.74 3.50 -14.45
N GLY A 118 4.20 3.04 -13.31
CA GLY A 118 4.71 1.85 -12.62
C GLY A 118 4.12 0.56 -13.18
N HIS A 119 4.84 -0.55 -13.03
CA HIS A 119 4.46 -1.85 -13.58
C HIS A 119 4.46 -2.99 -12.54
N THR A 120 4.79 -2.68 -11.29
CA THR A 120 4.94 -3.68 -10.23
C THR A 120 4.08 -3.36 -9.01
N LEU A 121 4.03 -4.30 -8.06
CA LEU A 121 3.36 -4.05 -6.77
C LEU A 121 4.01 -2.89 -6.01
N CYS A 122 5.33 -2.75 -6.09
CA CYS A 122 6.02 -1.61 -5.48
C CYS A 122 5.63 -0.30 -6.16
N GLY A 123 5.49 -0.28 -7.47
CA GLY A 123 4.99 0.87 -8.23
C GLY A 123 3.57 1.23 -7.82
N TYR A 124 2.71 0.24 -7.61
CA TYR A 124 1.35 0.47 -7.10
C TYR A 124 1.36 1.03 -5.68
N ALA A 125 2.17 0.46 -4.77
CA ALA A 125 2.30 0.96 -3.41
C ALA A 125 2.85 2.40 -3.40
N LEU A 126 3.80 2.70 -4.28
CA LEU A 126 4.32 4.06 -4.44
C LEU A 126 3.23 5.03 -4.92
N ALA A 127 2.37 4.58 -5.83
CA ALA A 127 1.23 5.40 -6.28
C ALA A 127 0.28 5.73 -5.12
N LEU A 128 0.00 4.75 -4.26
CA LEU A 128 -0.81 4.99 -3.08
C LEU A 128 -0.16 5.99 -2.12
N ALA A 129 1.15 5.87 -1.88
CA ALA A 129 1.88 6.81 -1.03
C ALA A 129 1.91 8.22 -1.64
N PHE A 130 2.09 8.32 -2.95
CA PHE A 130 2.08 9.58 -3.70
C PHE A 130 0.72 10.29 -3.58
N GLU A 131 -0.36 9.58 -3.85
CA GLU A 131 -1.71 10.13 -3.78
C GLU A 131 -2.08 10.56 -2.35
N GLU A 132 -1.65 9.81 -1.34
CA GLU A 132 -1.89 10.18 0.04
C GLU A 132 -1.11 11.42 0.46
N ILE A 133 0.16 11.55 0.06
CA ILE A 133 0.93 12.75 0.41
C ILE A 133 0.39 13.98 -0.33
N GLU A 134 -0.07 13.83 -1.57
CA GLU A 134 -0.79 14.89 -2.27
C GLU A 134 -2.02 15.35 -1.50
N ARG A 135 -2.84 14.39 -1.05
CA ARG A 135 -4.05 14.67 -0.26
C ARG A 135 -3.71 15.42 1.02
N GLN A 136 -2.68 15.00 1.74
CA GLN A 136 -2.27 15.64 2.99
C GLN A 136 -1.71 17.05 2.77
N CYS A 137 -1.00 17.27 1.70
CA CYS A 137 -0.41 18.58 1.38
C CYS A 137 -1.41 19.55 0.75
N SER A 138 -2.51 19.05 0.19
CA SER A 138 -3.55 19.89 -0.44
C SER A 138 -4.64 20.31 0.53
N ALA A 139 -4.64 19.76 1.73
CA ALA A 139 -5.67 20.03 2.73
C ALA A 139 -5.42 21.32 3.48
#